data_a882aa06b1f0ef82ee7f8a0b3611df82
#
_entry.id   a882aa06b1f0ef82ee7f8a0b3611df82
#
_cell.length_a   1.000
_cell.length_b   1.000
_cell.length_c   1.000
_cell.angle_alpha   90.00
_cell.angle_beta   90.00
_cell.angle_gamma   90.00
#
_symmetry.space_group_name_H-M   'P 1'
#
loop_
_entity.id
_entity.type
_entity.pdbx_description
1 polymer ?
#
loop_
_entity_poly.entity_id
_entity_poly.type
_entity_poly.pdbx_seq_one_letter_code
_entity_poly.pdbx_strand_id
1 'polypeptide(L)'
;GNRLISNAAIEQNLSEYVPVGELDKLRNRLERELSLRFGSVYNGYLGVDMMICRFPESPAYRIHPCVEINLRMNMGVVARHLYDRYICPSSTGIFQIDYAPSDGAAWNAHTAMAETYPLEMEQGRIRSGYLPLVPVYKKSKYRAWILVSESVHCVI
;
A
#
# COMPACT_ATOMS: atom_id res chain seq x y z
N GLY A 1 5.55 -5.82 -0.62
CA GLY A 1 5.37 -4.36 -0.65
C GLY A 1 3.90 -3.95 -0.77
N ASN A 2 3.61 -2.71 -0.49
CA ASN A 2 2.27 -2.15 -0.59
C ASN A 2 2.13 -1.35 -1.90
N ARG A 3 0.99 -1.51 -2.58
CA ARG A 3 0.72 -0.76 -3.81
C ARG A 3 0.40 0.70 -3.50
N LEU A 4 0.91 1.59 -4.33
CA LEU A 4 0.61 3.02 -4.34
C LEU A 4 -0.38 3.27 -5.48
N ILE A 5 -1.69 3.19 -5.17
CA ILE A 5 -2.80 3.32 -6.12
C ILE A 5 -3.97 4.06 -5.47
N SER A 6 -4.89 4.59 -6.28
CA SER A 6 -6.09 5.26 -5.78
C SER A 6 -7.06 4.28 -5.10
N ASN A 7 -7.95 4.81 -4.24
CA ASN A 7 -9.04 4.01 -3.66
C ASN A 7 -9.94 3.42 -4.75
N ALA A 8 -10.27 4.20 -5.79
CA ALA A 8 -11.07 3.73 -6.90
C ALA A 8 -10.43 2.52 -7.60
N ALA A 9 -9.10 2.54 -7.80
CA ALA A 9 -8.38 1.41 -8.39
C ALA A 9 -8.36 0.19 -7.44
N ILE A 10 -8.27 0.39 -6.12
CA ILE A 10 -8.40 -0.70 -5.14
C ILE A 10 -9.80 -1.32 -5.22
N GLU A 11 -10.84 -0.51 -5.21
CA GLU A 11 -12.24 -0.96 -5.27
C GLU A 11 -12.54 -1.68 -6.58
N GLN A 12 -12.05 -1.17 -7.70
CA GLN A 12 -12.16 -1.83 -8.99
C GLN A 12 -11.51 -3.22 -8.98
N ASN A 13 -10.28 -3.35 -8.48
CA ASN A 13 -9.61 -4.64 -8.38
C ASN A 13 -10.36 -5.63 -7.46
N LEU A 14 -10.94 -5.14 -6.36
CA LEU A 14 -11.70 -5.98 -5.44
C LEU A 14 -13.07 -6.38 -6.00
N SER A 15 -13.68 -5.54 -6.85
CA SER A 15 -14.99 -5.82 -7.46
C SER A 15 -14.99 -7.02 -8.40
N GLU A 16 -13.82 -7.45 -8.88
CA GLU A 16 -13.67 -8.70 -9.65
C GLU A 16 -14.01 -9.95 -8.82
N TYR A 17 -13.89 -9.86 -7.49
CA TYR A 17 -14.05 -10.98 -6.58
C TYR A 17 -15.29 -10.87 -5.71
N VAL A 18 -15.58 -9.67 -5.22
CA VAL A 18 -16.68 -9.43 -4.27
C VAL A 18 -17.42 -8.13 -4.61
N PRO A 19 -18.74 -8.07 -4.42
CA PRO A 19 -19.50 -6.83 -4.64
C PRO A 19 -19.01 -5.69 -3.73
N VAL A 20 -18.81 -4.50 -4.29
CA VAL A 20 -18.35 -3.31 -3.54
C VAL A 20 -19.29 -3.00 -2.37
N GLY A 21 -20.59 -3.14 -2.55
CA GLY A 21 -21.57 -2.91 -1.49
C GLY A 21 -21.45 -3.86 -0.29
N GLU A 22 -20.87 -5.05 -0.45
CA GLU A 22 -20.55 -5.94 0.68
C GLU A 22 -19.34 -5.45 1.46
N LEU A 23 -18.32 -4.93 0.77
CA LEU A 23 -17.17 -4.31 1.41
C LEU A 23 -17.57 -3.10 2.26
N ASP A 24 -18.45 -2.25 1.75
CA ASP A 24 -18.91 -1.07 2.48
C ASP A 24 -19.73 -1.44 3.72
N LYS A 25 -20.64 -2.41 3.60
CA LYS A 25 -21.38 -2.93 4.76
C LYS A 25 -20.43 -3.49 5.82
N LEU A 26 -19.40 -4.21 5.39
CA LEU A 26 -18.40 -4.79 6.28
C LEU A 26 -17.56 -3.70 6.95
N ARG A 27 -17.07 -2.71 6.21
CA ARG A 27 -16.34 -1.56 6.74
C ARG A 27 -17.15 -0.83 7.82
N ASN A 28 -18.39 -0.48 7.52
CA ASN A 28 -19.28 0.22 8.45
C ASN A 28 -19.54 -0.61 9.72
N ARG A 29 -19.68 -1.93 9.59
CA ARG A 29 -19.84 -2.82 10.75
C ARG A 29 -18.58 -2.88 11.59
N LEU A 30 -17.41 -3.04 10.97
CA LEU A 30 -16.12 -3.07 11.66
C LEU A 30 -15.86 -1.75 12.38
N GLU A 31 -16.09 -0.60 11.73
CA GLU A 31 -15.94 0.72 12.34
C GLU A 31 -16.78 0.85 13.60
N ARG A 32 -18.06 0.47 13.54
CA ARG A 32 -18.95 0.49 14.70
C ARG A 32 -18.47 -0.42 15.82
N GLU A 33 -18.19 -1.69 15.54
CA GLU A 33 -17.80 -2.67 16.55
C GLU A 33 -16.45 -2.33 17.19
N LEU A 34 -15.49 -1.84 16.40
CA LEU A 34 -14.17 -1.45 16.89
C LEU A 34 -14.21 -0.15 17.69
N SER A 35 -15.03 0.82 17.27
CA SER A 35 -15.26 2.05 18.03
C SER A 35 -15.88 1.78 19.40
N LEU A 36 -16.84 0.86 19.49
CA LEU A 36 -17.43 0.44 20.76
C LEU A 36 -16.41 -0.24 21.68
N ARG A 37 -15.49 -1.03 21.14
CA ARG A 37 -14.52 -1.79 21.93
C ARG A 37 -13.29 -0.99 22.34
N PHE A 38 -12.81 -0.14 21.46
CA PHE A 38 -11.51 0.52 21.63
C PHE A 38 -11.61 2.04 21.77
N GLY A 39 -12.73 2.67 21.37
CA GLY A 39 -12.85 4.12 21.29
C GLY A 39 -12.67 4.89 22.59
N SER A 40 -12.88 4.22 23.74
CA SER A 40 -12.64 4.82 25.07
C SER A 40 -11.18 4.74 25.54
N VAL A 41 -10.37 3.87 24.93
CA VAL A 41 -9.01 3.55 25.41
C VAL A 41 -7.93 3.73 24.34
N TYR A 42 -8.32 3.92 23.09
CA TYR A 42 -7.40 4.08 21.98
C TYR A 42 -7.84 5.20 21.05
N ASN A 43 -6.89 6.08 20.74
CA ASN A 43 -7.05 7.15 19.74
C ASN A 43 -5.87 7.09 18.76
N GLY A 44 -6.12 6.66 17.52
CA GLY A 44 -5.09 6.52 16.51
C GLY A 44 -5.54 5.67 15.33
N TYR A 45 -4.59 5.28 14.49
CA TYR A 45 -4.86 4.42 13.35
C TYR A 45 -5.12 2.98 13.82
N LEU A 46 -6.16 2.40 13.25
CA LEU A 46 -6.50 1.00 13.41
C LEU A 46 -6.62 0.35 12.02
N GLY A 47 -5.87 -0.70 11.79
CA GLY A 47 -5.95 -1.50 10.57
C GLY A 47 -6.60 -2.84 10.84
N VAL A 48 -7.47 -3.28 9.94
CA VAL A 48 -8.03 -4.64 9.94
C VAL A 48 -7.60 -5.34 8.67
N ASP A 49 -6.84 -6.42 8.83
CA ASP A 49 -6.46 -7.25 7.70
C ASP A 49 -7.61 -8.20 7.36
N MET A 50 -8.04 -8.17 6.10
CA MET A 50 -9.10 -9.00 5.55
C MET A 50 -8.55 -9.91 4.47
N MET A 51 -9.21 -11.02 4.22
CA MET A 51 -8.82 -11.95 3.17
C MET A 51 -10.01 -12.31 2.30
N ILE A 52 -9.81 -12.34 0.98
CA ILE A 52 -10.77 -12.91 0.04
C ILE A 52 -10.40 -14.37 -0.16
N CYS A 53 -11.30 -15.26 0.21
CA CYS A 53 -11.13 -16.70 0.11
C CYS A 53 -11.94 -17.25 -1.07
N ARG A 54 -11.33 -18.18 -1.83
CA ARG A 54 -12.01 -18.89 -2.91
C ARG A 54 -12.63 -20.18 -2.38
N PHE A 55 -13.87 -20.45 -2.78
CA PHE A 55 -14.62 -21.65 -2.44
C PHE A 55 -15.08 -22.36 -3.72
N PRO A 56 -15.25 -23.70 -3.69
CA PRO A 56 -15.77 -24.44 -4.84
C PRO A 56 -17.26 -24.18 -5.10
N GLU A 57 -18.00 -23.74 -4.06
CA GLU A 57 -19.45 -23.48 -4.11
C GLU A 57 -19.74 -22.01 -4.34
N SER A 58 -20.93 -21.69 -4.85
CA SER A 58 -21.40 -20.31 -5.01
C SER A 58 -21.80 -19.68 -3.67
N PRO A 59 -21.42 -18.42 -3.40
CA PRO A 59 -20.53 -17.57 -4.19
C PRO A 59 -19.08 -18.09 -4.10
N ALA A 60 -18.39 -18.09 -5.25
CA ALA A 60 -17.02 -18.61 -5.38
C ALA A 60 -15.99 -17.85 -4.53
N TYR A 61 -16.27 -16.59 -4.19
CA TYR A 61 -15.41 -15.76 -3.35
C TYR A 61 -16.18 -15.23 -2.15
N ARG A 62 -15.55 -15.27 -0.99
CA ARG A 62 -16.11 -14.75 0.26
C ARG A 62 -15.04 -13.99 1.02
N ILE A 63 -15.45 -12.96 1.77
CA ILE A 63 -14.54 -12.18 2.60
C ILE A 63 -14.43 -12.83 3.98
N HIS A 64 -13.18 -13.13 4.38
CA HIS A 64 -12.86 -13.32 5.80
C HIS A 64 -12.66 -11.92 6.41
N PRO A 65 -13.56 -11.45 7.26
CA PRO A 65 -13.68 -10.02 7.58
C PRO A 65 -12.60 -9.50 8.51
N CYS A 66 -11.94 -10.36 9.26
CA CYS A 66 -10.94 -9.95 10.24
C CYS A 66 -9.95 -11.10 10.49
N VAL A 67 -8.80 -11.00 9.87
CA VAL A 67 -7.67 -11.92 10.08
C VAL A 67 -6.82 -11.41 11.24
N GLU A 68 -6.55 -10.10 11.24
CA GLU A 68 -5.73 -9.42 12.25
C GLU A 68 -6.22 -8.00 12.48
N ILE A 69 -6.09 -7.51 13.72
CA ILE A 69 -6.34 -6.12 14.09
C ILE A 69 -5.03 -5.50 14.54
N ASN A 70 -4.62 -4.43 13.86
CA ASN A 70 -3.40 -3.68 14.13
C ASN A 70 -3.76 -2.32 14.75
N LEU A 71 -3.54 -2.15 16.07
CA LEU A 71 -3.71 -0.88 16.78
C LEU A 71 -2.49 0.02 16.60
N ARG A 72 -2.19 0.35 15.36
CA ARG A 72 -1.05 1.18 14.96
C ARG A 72 -1.19 1.63 13.52
N MET A 73 -0.39 2.62 13.13
CA MET A 73 -0.19 2.90 11.70
C MET A 73 0.47 1.69 11.05
N ASN A 74 -0.21 1.09 10.09
CA ASN A 74 0.29 -0.03 9.32
C ASN A 74 0.85 0.43 7.96
N MET A 75 1.50 -0.48 7.23
CA MET A 75 2.11 -0.19 5.94
C MET A 75 1.10 0.30 4.89
N GLY A 76 -0.15 -0.16 4.96
CA GLY A 76 -1.23 0.29 4.06
C GLY A 76 -1.57 1.76 4.27
N VAL A 77 -1.64 2.22 5.52
CA VAL A 77 -1.86 3.64 5.86
C VAL A 77 -0.71 4.50 5.37
N VAL A 78 0.55 4.04 5.55
CA VAL A 78 1.74 4.75 5.05
C VAL A 78 1.69 4.84 3.52
N ALA A 79 1.42 3.73 2.84
CA ALA A 79 1.28 3.72 1.38
C ALA A 79 0.18 4.67 0.89
N ARG A 80 -0.96 4.72 1.60
CA ARG A 80 -2.05 5.64 1.28
C ARG A 80 -1.63 7.10 1.41
N HIS A 81 -0.99 7.49 2.52
CA HIS A 81 -0.49 8.84 2.70
C HIS A 81 0.56 9.23 1.67
N LEU A 82 1.47 8.32 1.31
CA LEU A 82 2.44 8.54 0.24
C LEU A 82 1.73 8.81 -1.09
N TYR A 83 0.76 7.99 -1.45
CA TYR A 83 0.00 8.14 -2.69
C TYR A 83 -0.72 9.49 -2.73
N ASP A 84 -1.54 9.80 -1.71
CA ASP A 84 -2.39 10.99 -1.69
C ASP A 84 -1.62 12.30 -1.75
N ARG A 85 -0.45 12.36 -1.11
CA ARG A 85 0.31 13.59 -0.95
C ARG A 85 1.39 13.79 -2.00
N TYR A 86 2.02 12.72 -2.45
CA TYR A 86 3.28 12.82 -3.19
C TYR A 86 3.25 12.20 -4.58
N ILE A 87 2.30 11.35 -4.91
CA ILE A 87 2.25 10.67 -6.22
C ILE A 87 1.28 11.40 -7.15
N CYS A 88 1.63 11.51 -8.43
CA CYS A 88 0.73 12.03 -9.45
C CYS A 88 -0.50 11.12 -9.60
N PRO A 89 -1.71 11.67 -9.76
CA PRO A 89 -2.93 10.86 -9.90
C PRO A 89 -2.90 9.91 -11.10
N SER A 90 -2.12 10.25 -12.15
CA SER A 90 -1.90 9.43 -13.34
C SER A 90 -0.84 8.34 -13.16
N SER A 91 -0.23 8.25 -11.97
CA SER A 91 0.86 7.32 -11.69
C SER A 91 0.45 6.28 -10.66
N THR A 92 1.15 5.17 -10.68
CA THR A 92 1.03 4.10 -9.69
C THR A 92 2.42 3.68 -9.23
N GLY A 93 2.49 2.91 -8.16
CA GLY A 93 3.80 2.45 -7.70
C GLY A 93 3.72 1.38 -6.61
N ILE A 94 4.87 1.15 -6.02
CA ILE A 94 5.02 0.27 -4.86
C ILE A 94 5.77 1.00 -3.75
N PHE A 95 5.40 0.71 -2.51
CA PHE A 95 6.15 1.06 -1.31
C PHE A 95 6.68 -0.22 -0.68
N GLN A 96 7.97 -0.24 -0.37
CA GLN A 96 8.63 -1.45 0.15
C GLN A 96 9.69 -1.12 1.18
N ILE A 97 9.85 -2.06 2.13
CA ILE A 97 10.98 -2.12 3.06
C ILE A 97 11.69 -3.44 2.80
N ASP A 98 12.99 -3.35 2.53
CA ASP A 98 13.86 -4.50 2.28
C ASP A 98 14.89 -4.66 3.39
N TYR A 99 15.25 -5.90 3.67
CA TYR A 99 16.38 -6.28 4.50
C TYR A 99 17.47 -6.92 3.64
N ALA A 100 18.69 -6.46 3.79
CA ALA A 100 19.87 -6.98 3.12
C ALA A 100 20.92 -7.43 4.15
N PRO A 101 21.13 -8.74 4.34
CA PRO A 101 22.01 -9.26 5.39
C PRO A 101 23.48 -8.95 5.17
N SER A 102 23.93 -8.86 3.93
CA SER A 102 25.34 -8.61 3.57
C SER A 102 25.68 -7.13 3.61
N ASP A 103 26.89 -6.79 4.05
CA ASP A 103 27.39 -5.41 4.01
C ASP A 103 27.48 -4.90 2.57
N GLY A 104 27.05 -3.68 2.37
CA GLY A 104 27.02 -3.04 1.06
C GLY A 104 25.85 -3.45 0.17
N ALA A 105 25.13 -4.54 0.45
CA ALA A 105 24.05 -5.03 -0.42
C ALA A 105 22.89 -4.03 -0.54
N ALA A 106 22.47 -3.42 0.57
CA ALA A 106 21.43 -2.37 0.55
C ALA A 106 21.90 -1.14 -0.24
N TRP A 107 23.17 -0.73 -0.07
CA TRP A 107 23.77 0.38 -0.79
C TRP A 107 23.85 0.11 -2.30
N ASN A 108 24.37 -1.04 -2.70
CA ASN A 108 24.49 -1.40 -4.11
C ASN A 108 23.10 -1.45 -4.80
N ALA A 109 22.10 -2.03 -4.13
CA ALA A 109 20.76 -2.06 -4.66
C ALA A 109 20.12 -0.66 -4.73
N HIS A 110 20.39 0.22 -3.75
CA HIS A 110 19.96 1.61 -3.79
C HIS A 110 20.57 2.36 -4.98
N THR A 111 21.88 2.26 -5.17
CA THR A 111 22.61 2.94 -6.25
C THR A 111 22.09 2.47 -7.62
N ALA A 112 21.98 1.16 -7.82
CA ALA A 112 21.48 0.59 -9.07
C ALA A 112 20.06 1.07 -9.39
N MET A 113 19.17 1.12 -8.39
CA MET A 113 17.82 1.61 -8.61
C MET A 113 17.77 3.11 -8.90
N ALA A 114 18.59 3.91 -8.24
CA ALA A 114 18.65 5.35 -8.48
C ALA A 114 19.16 5.68 -9.90
N GLU A 115 20.11 4.89 -10.41
CA GLU A 115 20.64 5.02 -11.78
C GLU A 115 19.62 4.53 -12.82
N THR A 116 18.92 3.42 -12.55
CA THR A 116 17.99 2.80 -13.51
C THR A 116 16.67 3.56 -13.61
N TYR A 117 16.21 4.13 -12.50
CA TYR A 117 14.91 4.77 -12.37
C TYR A 117 15.06 6.20 -11.82
N PRO A 118 15.55 7.15 -12.64
CA PRO A 118 15.71 8.54 -12.21
C PRO A 118 14.34 9.11 -11.79
N LEU A 119 14.36 9.91 -10.72
CA LEU A 119 13.16 10.52 -10.16
C LEU A 119 12.67 11.66 -11.08
N GLU A 120 11.43 11.60 -11.48
CA GLU A 120 10.76 12.64 -12.26
C GLU A 120 9.59 13.22 -11.47
N MET A 121 9.53 14.56 -11.43
CA MET A 121 8.52 15.32 -10.72
C MET A 121 7.66 16.12 -11.69
N GLU A 122 6.37 16.20 -11.38
CA GLU A 122 5.40 17.03 -12.07
C GLU A 122 4.53 17.76 -11.04
N GLN A 123 4.48 19.09 -11.12
CA GLN A 123 3.70 19.96 -10.22
C GLN A 123 3.93 19.66 -8.72
N GLY A 124 5.16 19.33 -8.33
CA GLY A 124 5.52 19.01 -6.94
C GLY A 124 5.16 17.59 -6.49
N ARG A 125 4.72 16.72 -7.43
CA ARG A 125 4.42 15.32 -7.19
C ARG A 125 5.31 14.40 -8.01
N ILE A 126 5.51 13.19 -7.56
CA ILE A 126 6.30 12.17 -8.24
C ILE A 126 5.48 11.59 -9.38
N ARG A 127 5.99 11.74 -10.61
CA ARG A 127 5.43 11.16 -11.82
C ARG A 127 5.98 9.75 -12.06
N SER A 128 7.30 9.59 -11.94
CA SER A 128 7.97 8.31 -12.11
C SER A 128 9.29 8.28 -11.36
N GLY A 129 9.87 7.09 -11.22
CA GLY A 129 11.20 6.88 -10.71
C GLY A 129 11.26 6.34 -9.28
N TYR A 130 12.48 6.15 -8.82
CA TYR A 130 12.82 5.61 -7.52
C TYR A 130 13.09 6.72 -6.51
N LEU A 131 12.51 6.61 -5.31
CA LEU A 131 12.81 7.49 -4.18
C LEU A 131 13.10 6.68 -2.92
N PRO A 132 14.29 6.78 -2.32
CA PRO A 132 14.56 6.26 -0.98
C PRO A 132 13.83 7.14 0.05
N LEU A 133 13.13 6.54 0.98
CA LEU A 133 12.41 7.22 2.05
C LEU A 133 13.22 7.40 3.32
N VAL A 134 14.35 6.69 3.40
CA VAL A 134 15.35 6.78 4.47
C VAL A 134 16.73 6.86 3.85
N PRO A 135 17.69 7.54 4.50
CA PRO A 135 19.09 7.53 4.04
C PRO A 135 19.62 6.10 3.97
N VAL A 136 20.31 5.77 2.88
CA VAL A 136 20.97 4.48 2.69
C VAL A 136 22.48 4.70 2.68
N TYR A 137 23.20 3.95 3.49
CA TYR A 137 24.66 4.00 3.64
C TYR A 137 25.28 2.63 3.36
N LYS A 138 26.60 2.55 3.19
CA LYS A 138 27.32 1.29 2.95
C LYS A 138 27.10 0.22 4.03
N LYS A 139 26.82 0.64 5.29
CA LYS A 139 26.53 -0.26 6.41
C LYS A 139 25.03 -0.48 6.66
N SER A 140 24.15 0.14 5.88
CA SER A 140 22.70 -0.06 6.03
C SER A 140 22.32 -1.50 5.74
N LYS A 141 21.48 -2.07 6.60
CA LYS A 141 20.87 -3.39 6.42
C LYS A 141 19.44 -3.30 5.93
N TYR A 142 18.81 -2.15 6.12
CA TYR A 142 17.43 -1.88 5.69
C TYR A 142 17.40 -0.70 4.74
N ARG A 143 16.45 -0.72 3.83
CA ARG A 143 16.04 0.43 3.03
C ARG A 143 14.52 0.46 2.90
N ALA A 144 13.95 1.64 3.04
CA ALA A 144 12.54 1.91 2.71
C ALA A 144 12.50 2.78 1.47
N TRP A 145 11.67 2.43 0.51
CA TRP A 145 11.67 3.11 -0.79
C TRP A 145 10.33 3.01 -1.49
N ILE A 146 10.14 3.89 -2.45
CA ILE A 146 9.06 3.82 -3.43
C ILE A 146 9.62 3.75 -4.84
N LEU A 147 8.93 3.04 -5.71
CA LEU A 147 9.13 3.05 -7.15
C LEU A 147 7.80 3.37 -7.81
N VAL A 148 7.79 4.42 -8.61
CA VAL A 148 6.61 4.97 -9.26
C VAL A 148 6.75 4.87 -10.76
N SER A 149 5.66 4.57 -11.45
CA SER A 149 5.56 4.58 -12.91
C SER A 149 4.26 5.22 -13.35
N GLU A 150 4.26 5.83 -14.50
CA GLU A 150 3.02 6.29 -15.11
C GLU A 150 2.08 5.11 -15.37
N SER A 151 0.79 5.30 -15.09
CA SER A 151 -0.22 4.34 -15.49
C SER A 151 -0.34 4.39 -17.00
N VAL A 152 0.02 3.32 -17.68
CA VAL A 152 -0.26 3.19 -19.11
C VAL A 152 -1.79 3.12 -19.23
N HIS A 153 -2.41 4.25 -19.60
CA HIS A 153 -3.80 4.23 -20.04
C HIS A 153 -3.78 3.48 -21.38
N CYS A 154 -4.15 2.20 -21.37
CA CYS A 154 -4.59 1.55 -22.59
C CYS A 154 -5.83 2.31 -23.06
N VAL A 155 -5.65 3.23 -23.98
CA VAL A 155 -6.75 3.80 -24.77
C VAL A 155 -7.20 2.66 -25.68
N ILE A 156 -8.29 2.01 -25.32
CA ILE A 156 -9.03 1.08 -26.18
C ILE A 156 -10.03 1.91 -26.97
#